data_84c204fabf3885210310a7d279c32bbc
#
_entry.id   84c204fabf3885210310a7d279c32bbc
#
_cell.length_a   1.000
_cell.length_b   1.000
_cell.length_c   1.000
_cell.angle_alpha   90.00
_cell.angle_beta   90.00
_cell.angle_gamma   90.00
#
_symmetry.space_group_name_H-M   'P 1'
#
loop_
_entity.id
_entity.type
_entity.pdbx_description
1 polymer ?
#
loop_
_entity_poly.entity_id
_entity_poly.type
_entity_poly.pdbx_seq_one_letter_code
_entity_poly.pdbx_strand_id
1 'polypeptide(L)'
;MTLNICPEINAISNEIISTRRDFHKYPELGFNEHRSAKIITKKLTAYGLDVETGVGKTGVVGVLNPKHTGKTIALRADMDALPIQEMGDVEYASQNDGIMHACGHDGHMAMLLGVAKVLSEKPEHINGTVKFIFQPAEEGYGGAKYMIEDGVLNGVDEIYGAHLWNYQPHGTIGVKSGPVMAAADLFTITIKGKGGHGATPHGTVDAVVVSSHVILALQTIVSRNTNPLESTVVTIGKINGGYNFNIIADNVVLEGTARAYTEKNRQLIKTRMHEILTGLSIAFNAEISLEYEDGYPPTVNDKSCAEKLLHSATKIVGAGAGEPYLSMGGEDFSYFANEKPGCFFFIGSSPKDQEPLSTPHHCSHFDIDENALLVGSSVFVQFIRDQLI
;
A
#
# COMPACT_ATOMS: atom_id res chain seq x y z
N MET A 1 18.70 -19.55 8.40
CA MET A 1 19.51 -18.42 7.89
C MET A 1 20.10 -17.68 9.07
N THR A 2 21.34 -17.23 9.01
CA THR A 2 21.94 -16.39 10.06
C THR A 2 21.58 -14.95 9.77
N LEU A 3 20.84 -14.30 10.70
CA LEU A 3 20.46 -12.90 10.61
C LEU A 3 21.50 -12.03 11.33
N ASN A 4 22.00 -10.98 10.68
CA ASN A 4 22.96 -10.03 11.26
C ASN A 4 22.22 -8.79 11.78
N ILE A 5 21.40 -8.97 12.81
CA ILE A 5 20.65 -7.87 13.43
C ILE A 5 21.64 -6.84 13.99
N CYS A 6 21.43 -5.55 13.69
CA CYS A 6 22.24 -4.47 14.23
C CYS A 6 22.24 -4.53 15.78
N PRO A 7 23.41 -4.51 16.45
CA PRO A 7 23.47 -4.62 17.91
C PRO A 7 22.63 -3.58 18.66
N GLU A 8 22.57 -2.34 18.15
CA GLU A 8 21.80 -1.25 18.74
C GLU A 8 20.29 -1.50 18.59
N ILE A 9 19.82 -2.04 17.46
CA ILE A 9 18.42 -2.46 17.26
C ILE A 9 18.09 -3.62 18.21
N ASN A 10 18.99 -4.60 18.31
CA ASN A 10 18.79 -5.74 19.22
C ASN A 10 18.70 -5.28 20.68
N ALA A 11 19.48 -4.28 21.09
CA ALA A 11 19.45 -3.73 22.45
C ALA A 11 18.11 -3.05 22.81
N ILE A 12 17.36 -2.55 21.83
CA ILE A 12 16.04 -1.92 22.02
C ILE A 12 14.88 -2.78 21.52
N SER A 13 15.10 -4.06 21.26
CA SER A 13 14.11 -4.99 20.71
C SER A 13 12.78 -4.99 21.47
N ASN A 14 12.84 -5.07 22.79
CA ASN A 14 11.65 -5.04 23.65
C ASN A 14 10.89 -3.72 23.54
N GLU A 15 11.57 -2.60 23.33
CA GLU A 15 10.92 -1.30 23.13
C GLU A 15 10.22 -1.24 21.77
N ILE A 16 10.83 -1.75 20.70
CA ILE A 16 10.21 -1.80 19.38
C ILE A 16 8.94 -2.67 19.44
N ILE A 17 9.03 -3.88 19.99
CA ILE A 17 7.90 -4.81 20.10
C ILE A 17 6.79 -4.21 20.98
N SER A 18 7.13 -3.65 22.15
CA SER A 18 6.11 -3.04 23.01
C SER A 18 5.45 -1.81 22.39
N THR A 19 6.19 -1.05 21.59
CA THR A 19 5.65 0.09 20.84
C THR A 19 4.68 -0.38 19.73
N ARG A 20 5.01 -1.46 18.98
CA ARG A 20 4.11 -2.09 18.03
C ARG A 20 2.82 -2.53 18.68
N ARG A 21 2.92 -3.28 19.80
CA ARG A 21 1.76 -3.80 20.54
C ARG A 21 0.87 -2.70 21.11
N ASP A 22 1.45 -1.56 21.49
CA ASP A 22 0.68 -0.39 21.94
C ASP A 22 -0.11 0.25 20.79
N PHE A 23 0.47 0.39 19.61
CA PHE A 23 -0.25 0.84 18.42
C PHE A 23 -1.32 -0.16 18.00
N HIS A 24 -1.00 -1.46 17.97
CA HIS A 24 -1.95 -2.52 17.62
C HIS A 24 -3.19 -2.52 18.53
N LYS A 25 -2.96 -2.29 19.82
CA LYS A 25 -4.01 -2.27 20.83
C LYS A 25 -4.98 -1.08 20.69
N TYR A 26 -4.53 0.02 20.13
CA TYR A 26 -5.31 1.25 19.98
C TYR A 26 -5.24 1.76 18.54
N PRO A 27 -5.78 0.99 17.57
CA PRO A 27 -5.73 1.33 16.16
C PRO A 27 -6.64 2.52 15.84
N GLU A 28 -6.25 3.33 14.88
CA GLU A 28 -6.99 4.50 14.42
C GLU A 28 -7.15 4.46 12.89
N LEU A 29 -8.32 4.82 12.40
CA LEU A 29 -8.60 4.87 10.96
C LEU A 29 -7.92 6.08 10.29
N GLY A 30 -7.76 6.01 8.98
CA GLY A 30 -7.15 7.05 8.17
C GLY A 30 -7.72 8.45 8.43
N PHE A 31 -6.84 9.43 8.58
CA PHE A 31 -7.08 10.82 8.98
C PHE A 31 -7.67 10.99 10.39
N ASN A 32 -7.63 9.95 11.22
CA ASN A 32 -8.01 9.99 12.63
C ASN A 32 -6.88 9.51 13.56
N GLU A 33 -5.65 9.38 13.09
CA GLU A 33 -4.48 8.82 13.78
C GLU A 33 -3.90 9.80 14.82
N HIS A 34 -4.77 10.44 15.60
CA HIS A 34 -4.38 11.50 16.54
C HIS A 34 -3.55 11.00 17.73
N ARG A 35 -3.88 9.80 18.27
CA ARG A 35 -3.13 9.17 19.35
C ARG A 35 -1.76 8.73 18.86
N SER A 36 -1.72 8.05 17.72
CA SER A 36 -0.51 7.57 17.07
C SER A 36 0.44 8.74 16.77
N ALA A 37 -0.05 9.81 16.14
CA ALA A 37 0.69 11.02 15.87
C ALA A 37 1.28 11.67 17.14
N LYS A 38 0.50 11.71 18.24
CA LYS A 38 0.97 12.26 19.52
C LYS A 38 2.11 11.42 20.13
N ILE A 39 2.03 10.09 20.05
CA ILE A 39 3.07 9.19 20.56
C ILE A 39 4.35 9.36 19.73
N ILE A 40 4.23 9.36 18.42
CA ILE A 40 5.33 9.55 17.47
C ILE A 40 6.02 10.88 17.74
N THR A 41 5.26 11.97 17.79
CA THR A 41 5.78 13.32 18.10
C THR A 41 6.58 13.34 19.39
N LYS A 42 6.01 12.76 20.46
CA LYS A 42 6.67 12.71 21.78
C LYS A 42 8.00 11.95 21.72
N LYS A 43 8.02 10.79 21.02
CA LYS A 43 9.25 9.96 20.92
C LYS A 43 10.31 10.67 20.08
N LEU A 44 9.96 11.19 18.89
CA LEU A 44 10.90 11.88 18.01
C LEU A 44 11.50 13.13 18.67
N THR A 45 10.67 13.92 19.38
CA THR A 45 11.14 15.08 20.16
C THR A 45 12.12 14.64 21.27
N ALA A 46 11.81 13.53 21.98
CA ALA A 46 12.69 13.00 23.02
C ALA A 46 14.03 12.49 22.46
N TYR A 47 14.07 12.07 21.20
CA TYR A 47 15.30 11.69 20.49
C TYR A 47 16.07 12.90 19.92
N GLY A 48 15.55 14.12 20.08
CA GLY A 48 16.23 15.35 19.67
C GLY A 48 16.07 15.72 18.19
N LEU A 49 15.07 15.15 17.49
CA LEU A 49 14.76 15.53 16.12
C LEU A 49 13.94 16.84 16.07
N ASP A 50 14.07 17.58 14.99
CA ASP A 50 13.12 18.64 14.65
C ASP A 50 11.83 17.98 14.15
N VAL A 51 10.69 18.30 14.79
CA VAL A 51 9.42 17.60 14.53
C VAL A 51 8.35 18.57 14.04
N GLU A 52 7.73 18.21 12.92
CA GLU A 52 6.55 18.87 12.36
C GLU A 52 5.35 17.92 12.45
N THR A 53 4.18 18.47 12.82
CA THR A 53 2.93 17.70 13.00
C THR A 53 1.81 18.26 12.15
N GLY A 54 0.84 17.42 11.79
CA GLY A 54 -0.29 17.83 10.97
C GLY A 54 0.01 17.89 9.48
N VAL A 55 1.14 17.34 9.04
CA VAL A 55 1.51 17.24 7.63
C VAL A 55 0.63 16.18 6.97
N GLY A 56 -0.11 16.53 5.92
CA GLY A 56 -1.13 15.65 5.35
C GLY A 56 -2.27 15.37 6.36
N LYS A 57 -2.66 16.36 7.16
CA LYS A 57 -3.69 16.32 8.23
C LYS A 57 -3.19 15.76 9.56
N THR A 58 -2.95 14.44 9.68
CA THR A 58 -2.54 13.79 10.94
C THR A 58 -1.11 13.28 10.93
N GLY A 59 -0.40 13.42 9.79
CA GLY A 59 0.97 12.92 9.65
C GLY A 59 1.99 13.68 10.51
N VAL A 60 3.13 13.02 10.74
CA VAL A 60 4.25 13.54 11.55
C VAL A 60 5.55 13.37 10.77
N VAL A 61 6.37 14.41 10.79
CA VAL A 61 7.70 14.39 10.17
C VAL A 61 8.75 14.72 11.20
N GLY A 62 9.75 13.86 11.34
CA GLY A 62 10.93 14.10 12.15
C GLY A 62 12.17 14.30 11.28
N VAL A 63 12.99 15.30 11.57
CA VAL A 63 14.21 15.59 10.78
C VAL A 63 15.43 15.51 11.68
N LEU A 64 16.35 14.62 11.33
CA LEU A 64 17.66 14.48 11.95
C LEU A 64 18.69 15.24 11.12
N ASN A 65 19.53 16.07 11.75
CA ASN A 65 20.51 16.96 11.13
C ASN A 65 19.92 17.94 10.08
N PRO A 66 18.90 18.73 10.41
CA PRO A 66 18.16 19.54 9.43
C PRO A 66 19.01 20.65 8.77
N LYS A 67 20.17 21.00 9.34
CA LYS A 67 21.09 22.03 8.82
C LYS A 67 22.27 21.46 8.04
N HIS A 68 22.32 20.14 7.84
CA HIS A 68 23.38 19.52 7.08
C HIS A 68 23.21 19.79 5.57
N THR A 69 24.30 20.09 4.87
CA THR A 69 24.28 20.40 3.43
C THR A 69 24.49 19.19 2.52
N GLY A 70 24.59 18.00 3.11
CA GLY A 70 24.71 16.74 2.39
C GLY A 70 23.36 16.23 1.88
N LYS A 71 23.38 15.01 1.37
CA LYS A 71 22.20 14.32 0.85
C LYS A 71 21.10 14.19 1.92
N THR A 72 19.85 14.36 1.50
CA THR A 72 18.68 14.12 2.34
C THR A 72 17.98 12.83 1.90
N ILE A 73 17.90 11.85 2.79
CA ILE A 73 17.19 10.60 2.59
C ILE A 73 15.92 10.59 3.46
N ALA A 74 14.77 10.33 2.84
CA ALA A 74 13.52 10.14 3.55
C ALA A 74 13.22 8.65 3.76
N LEU A 75 12.75 8.31 4.96
CA LEU A 75 12.24 7.00 5.32
C LEU A 75 10.76 7.14 5.69
N ARG A 76 9.89 6.29 5.16
CA ARG A 76 8.43 6.37 5.35
C ARG A 76 7.88 5.15 6.08
N ALA A 77 6.96 5.41 6.98
CA ALA A 77 6.01 4.44 7.54
C ALA A 77 4.59 5.03 7.48
N ASP A 78 3.62 4.21 7.11
CA ASP A 78 2.19 4.50 7.23
C ASP A 78 1.69 4.30 8.67
N MET A 79 0.49 4.86 9.00
CA MET A 79 0.02 4.89 10.39
C MET A 79 -1.38 4.34 10.59
N ASP A 80 -2.20 4.27 9.56
CA ASP A 80 -3.62 3.99 9.66
C ASP A 80 -3.94 2.49 9.81
N ALA A 81 -5.13 2.24 10.35
CA ALA A 81 -5.71 0.92 10.53
C ALA A 81 -6.96 0.74 9.64
N LEU A 82 -7.48 -0.47 9.63
CA LEU A 82 -8.61 -0.88 8.80
C LEU A 82 -9.90 -1.06 9.62
N PRO A 83 -11.09 -0.86 9.01
CA PRO A 83 -12.39 -1.11 9.64
C PRO A 83 -12.71 -2.62 9.65
N ILE A 84 -11.91 -3.39 10.38
CA ILE A 84 -12.00 -4.84 10.51
C ILE A 84 -12.12 -5.19 12.00
N GLN A 85 -13.10 -6.04 12.36
CA GLN A 85 -13.17 -6.61 13.70
C GLN A 85 -12.09 -7.67 13.86
N GLU A 86 -11.18 -7.45 14.80
CA GLU A 86 -10.16 -8.45 15.15
C GLU A 86 -10.78 -9.68 15.82
N MET A 87 -10.33 -10.85 15.38
CA MET A 87 -10.77 -12.16 15.88
C MET A 87 -9.59 -12.99 16.42
N GLY A 88 -8.38 -12.39 16.48
CA GLY A 88 -7.19 -13.01 17.05
C GLY A 88 -7.27 -13.11 18.58
N ASP A 89 -6.66 -14.15 19.16
CA ASP A 89 -6.55 -14.34 20.61
C ASP A 89 -5.11 -14.00 21.05
N VAL A 90 -4.81 -12.69 21.07
CA VAL A 90 -3.50 -12.16 21.46
C VAL A 90 -3.65 -11.13 22.59
N GLU A 91 -2.67 -11.06 23.49
CA GLU A 91 -2.69 -10.14 24.64
C GLU A 91 -2.78 -8.65 24.26
N TYR A 92 -2.36 -8.33 23.04
CA TYR A 92 -2.34 -6.98 22.48
C TYR A 92 -3.46 -6.73 21.47
N ALA A 93 -4.48 -7.58 21.42
CA ALA A 93 -5.64 -7.39 20.54
C ALA A 93 -6.26 -6.00 20.66
N SER A 94 -6.82 -5.51 19.57
CA SER A 94 -7.46 -4.20 19.50
C SER A 94 -8.49 -3.99 20.62
N GLN A 95 -8.43 -2.82 21.23
CA GLN A 95 -9.42 -2.34 22.20
C GLN A 95 -10.47 -1.42 21.57
N ASN A 96 -10.38 -1.20 20.26
CA ASN A 96 -11.31 -0.40 19.48
C ASN A 96 -12.17 -1.32 18.61
N ASP A 97 -13.42 -1.53 19.04
CA ASP A 97 -14.36 -2.40 18.32
C ASP A 97 -14.45 -2.04 16.83
N GLY A 98 -14.36 -3.05 15.97
CA GLY A 98 -14.47 -2.89 14.53
C GLY A 98 -13.26 -2.26 13.84
N ILE A 99 -12.14 -2.05 14.53
CA ILE A 99 -10.92 -1.47 13.97
C ILE A 99 -9.72 -2.34 14.33
N MET A 100 -8.84 -2.62 13.36
CA MET A 100 -7.66 -3.46 13.54
C MET A 100 -6.50 -3.01 12.64
N HIS A 101 -5.26 -3.07 13.14
CA HIS A 101 -4.09 -3.03 12.28
C HIS A 101 -3.91 -4.37 11.55
N ALA A 102 -4.67 -4.57 10.48
CA ALA A 102 -4.66 -5.80 9.69
C ALA A 102 -3.75 -5.72 8.45
N CYS A 103 -2.88 -4.68 8.37
CA CYS A 103 -1.89 -4.52 7.30
C CYS A 103 -0.45 -4.37 7.80
N GLY A 104 -0.24 -4.26 9.13
CA GLY A 104 1.11 -4.20 9.71
C GLY A 104 1.66 -2.79 9.92
N HIS A 105 0.85 -1.73 9.73
CA HIS A 105 1.29 -0.34 9.87
C HIS A 105 1.72 -0.01 11.31
N ASP A 106 1.17 -0.66 12.33
CA ASP A 106 1.66 -0.65 13.71
C ASP A 106 3.13 -1.06 13.81
N GLY A 107 3.52 -2.08 13.07
CA GLY A 107 4.91 -2.54 12.95
C GLY A 107 5.78 -1.54 12.17
N HIS A 108 5.27 -0.95 11.09
CA HIS A 108 5.99 0.05 10.31
C HIS A 108 6.33 1.28 11.17
N MET A 109 5.36 1.81 11.93
CA MET A 109 5.59 2.91 12.88
C MET A 109 6.63 2.54 13.94
N ALA A 110 6.52 1.37 14.53
CA ALA A 110 7.43 0.91 15.57
C ALA A 110 8.86 0.73 15.06
N MET A 111 9.03 0.14 13.88
CA MET A 111 10.33 0.00 13.21
C MET A 111 10.96 1.37 12.96
N LEU A 112 10.22 2.29 12.35
CA LEU A 112 10.77 3.60 11.99
C LEU A 112 11.13 4.44 13.22
N LEU A 113 10.37 4.34 14.31
CA LEU A 113 10.73 4.94 15.61
C LEU A 113 12.01 4.33 16.19
N GLY A 114 12.19 3.00 16.08
CA GLY A 114 13.43 2.33 16.48
C GLY A 114 14.64 2.79 15.69
N VAL A 115 14.49 2.95 14.37
CA VAL A 115 15.52 3.50 13.48
C VAL A 115 15.88 4.93 13.86
N ALA A 116 14.86 5.79 14.08
CA ALA A 116 15.07 7.17 14.49
C ALA A 116 15.84 7.27 15.80
N LYS A 117 15.50 6.43 16.80
CA LYS A 117 16.20 6.38 18.08
C LYS A 117 17.68 6.02 17.89
N VAL A 118 17.98 4.91 17.19
CA VAL A 118 19.36 4.44 16.99
C VAL A 118 20.20 5.46 16.23
N LEU A 119 19.67 6.07 15.17
CA LEU A 119 20.42 7.04 14.39
C LEU A 119 20.62 8.37 15.14
N SER A 120 19.72 8.73 16.03
CA SER A 120 19.85 9.96 16.84
C SER A 120 20.84 9.85 17.99
N GLU A 121 21.36 8.66 18.33
CA GLU A 121 22.37 8.51 19.37
C GLU A 121 23.74 9.13 19.01
N LYS A 122 24.07 9.15 17.70
CA LYS A 122 25.33 9.69 17.17
C LYS A 122 25.09 10.48 15.87
N PRO A 123 24.32 11.56 15.92
CA PRO A 123 23.93 12.30 14.72
C PRO A 123 25.14 12.92 14.00
N GLU A 124 26.23 13.19 14.71
CA GLU A 124 27.49 13.72 14.15
C GLU A 124 28.21 12.79 13.20
N HIS A 125 27.88 11.48 13.22
CA HIS A 125 28.43 10.51 12.29
C HIS A 125 27.69 10.50 10.95
N ILE A 126 26.53 11.14 10.84
CA ILE A 126 25.69 11.15 9.65
C ILE A 126 26.05 12.35 8.76
N ASN A 127 26.62 12.10 7.59
CA ASN A 127 27.01 13.10 6.60
C ASN A 127 25.84 13.47 5.67
N GLY A 128 24.71 13.87 6.25
CA GLY A 128 23.49 14.19 5.53
C GLY A 128 22.33 14.45 6.47
N THR A 129 21.15 14.51 5.89
CA THR A 129 19.89 14.66 6.61
C THR A 129 19.06 13.39 6.47
N VAL A 130 18.46 12.91 7.56
CA VAL A 130 17.46 11.83 7.52
C VAL A 130 16.11 12.41 7.91
N LYS A 131 15.13 12.26 7.02
CA LYS A 131 13.75 12.67 7.24
C LYS A 131 12.89 11.42 7.50
N PHE A 132 12.25 11.37 8.65
CA PHE A 132 11.35 10.29 9.06
C PHE A 132 9.92 10.75 8.81
N ILE A 133 9.21 10.09 7.91
CA ILE A 133 7.86 10.44 7.48
C ILE A 133 6.91 9.37 8.05
N PHE A 134 6.02 9.80 8.94
CA PHE A 134 4.93 8.98 9.45
C PHE A 134 3.65 9.44 8.75
N GLN A 135 3.22 8.66 7.79
CA GLN A 135 2.20 9.02 6.83
C GLN A 135 0.81 8.52 7.29
N PRO A 136 -0.22 9.38 7.27
CA PRO A 136 -1.60 8.96 7.54
C PRO A 136 -2.25 8.33 6.29
N ALA A 137 -3.34 7.58 6.52
CA ALA A 137 -4.39 7.30 5.56
C ALA A 137 -3.90 6.67 4.23
N GLU A 138 -3.07 5.63 4.32
CA GLU A 138 -2.64 4.84 3.17
C GLU A 138 -3.82 4.05 2.59
N GLU A 139 -4.67 3.46 3.44
CA GLU A 139 -5.73 2.53 3.09
C GLU A 139 -6.92 3.21 2.36
N GLY A 140 -6.71 3.51 1.08
CA GLY A 140 -7.74 4.02 0.17
C GLY A 140 -7.95 5.52 0.14
N TYR A 141 -7.29 6.31 1.02
CA TYR A 141 -7.49 7.77 1.09
C TYR A 141 -6.36 8.59 0.45
N GLY A 142 -5.21 7.96 0.16
CA GLY A 142 -4.08 8.60 -0.50
C GLY A 142 -3.39 9.66 0.34
N GLY A 143 -3.11 9.38 1.60
CA GLY A 143 -2.47 10.29 2.54
C GLY A 143 -1.12 10.84 2.08
N ALA A 144 -0.36 10.04 1.32
CA ALA A 144 0.88 10.47 0.68
C ALA A 144 0.70 11.72 -0.18
N LYS A 145 -0.38 11.81 -0.95
CA LYS A 145 -0.69 12.95 -1.80
C LYS A 145 -0.86 14.23 -1.00
N TYR A 146 -1.60 14.18 0.11
CA TYR A 146 -1.77 15.33 1.01
C TYR A 146 -0.45 15.77 1.64
N MET A 147 0.42 14.82 2.04
CA MET A 147 1.75 15.16 2.57
C MET A 147 2.65 15.82 1.52
N ILE A 148 2.56 15.39 0.24
CA ILE A 148 3.28 16.00 -0.87
C ILE A 148 2.79 17.43 -1.11
N GLU A 149 1.49 17.66 -1.09
CA GLU A 149 0.87 18.99 -1.20
C GLU A 149 1.36 19.94 -0.08
N ASP A 150 1.55 19.42 1.13
CA ASP A 150 2.14 20.17 2.27
C ASP A 150 3.67 20.31 2.19
N GLY A 151 4.31 19.79 1.13
CA GLY A 151 5.74 19.99 0.86
C GLY A 151 6.68 19.03 1.59
N VAL A 152 6.22 17.86 2.03
CA VAL A 152 7.05 16.88 2.75
C VAL A 152 8.30 16.45 1.97
N LEU A 153 8.27 16.50 0.64
CA LEU A 153 9.40 16.16 -0.23
C LEU A 153 10.38 17.32 -0.51
N ASN A 154 10.15 18.49 0.08
CA ASN A 154 11.08 19.61 -0.07
C ASN A 154 12.46 19.25 0.47
N GLY A 155 13.48 19.39 -0.39
CA GLY A 155 14.87 19.07 -0.07
C GLY A 155 15.19 17.57 0.00
N VAL A 156 14.25 16.67 -0.24
CA VAL A 156 14.49 15.21 -0.29
C VAL A 156 15.12 14.82 -1.62
N ASP A 157 16.21 14.03 -1.57
CA ASP A 157 16.91 13.50 -2.73
C ASP A 157 16.41 12.09 -3.09
N GLU A 158 16.21 11.23 -2.09
CA GLU A 158 15.71 9.87 -2.25
C GLU A 158 14.74 9.51 -1.13
N ILE A 159 13.75 8.66 -1.43
CA ILE A 159 12.76 8.19 -0.46
C ILE A 159 12.67 6.67 -0.43
N TYR A 160 12.52 6.10 0.77
CA TYR A 160 12.43 4.67 0.99
C TYR A 160 11.26 4.33 1.91
N GLY A 161 10.48 3.31 1.53
CA GLY A 161 9.41 2.74 2.33
C GLY A 161 9.55 1.23 2.42
N ALA A 162 8.97 0.63 3.44
CA ALA A 162 8.95 -0.81 3.62
C ALA A 162 7.55 -1.29 4.00
N HIS A 163 7.23 -2.52 3.60
CA HIS A 163 6.02 -3.19 4.06
C HIS A 163 6.37 -4.53 4.72
N LEU A 164 5.81 -4.80 5.91
CA LEU A 164 5.77 -6.13 6.49
C LEU A 164 4.92 -7.03 5.60
N TRP A 165 5.45 -8.18 5.18
CA TRP A 165 4.87 -8.93 4.08
C TRP A 165 4.65 -10.40 4.44
N ASN A 166 3.43 -10.74 4.90
CA ASN A 166 3.07 -12.10 5.29
C ASN A 166 3.05 -13.11 4.13
N TYR A 167 3.23 -12.64 2.91
CA TYR A 167 3.40 -13.51 1.74
C TYR A 167 4.83 -14.03 1.59
N GLN A 168 5.75 -13.61 2.48
CA GLN A 168 7.14 -14.06 2.53
C GLN A 168 7.51 -14.55 3.93
N PRO A 169 8.36 -15.59 4.04
CA PRO A 169 8.80 -16.08 5.34
C PRO A 169 9.65 -15.06 6.08
N HIS A 170 9.59 -15.09 7.41
CA HIS A 170 10.47 -14.31 8.29
C HIS A 170 11.95 -14.51 7.93
N GLY A 171 12.73 -13.43 7.98
CA GLY A 171 14.16 -13.41 7.65
C GLY A 171 14.46 -13.21 6.17
N THR A 172 13.45 -12.90 5.35
CA THR A 172 13.64 -12.51 3.95
C THR A 172 13.37 -11.03 3.73
N ILE A 173 14.07 -10.45 2.74
CA ILE A 173 13.85 -9.08 2.26
C ILE A 173 13.65 -9.13 0.76
N GLY A 174 12.49 -8.68 0.30
CA GLY A 174 12.15 -8.58 -1.11
C GLY A 174 12.46 -7.19 -1.68
N VAL A 175 13.40 -7.11 -2.62
CA VAL A 175 13.76 -5.87 -3.33
C VAL A 175 13.82 -6.13 -4.82
N LYS A 176 13.19 -5.27 -5.61
CA LYS A 176 13.21 -5.35 -7.06
C LYS A 176 13.20 -3.95 -7.66
N SER A 177 13.95 -3.73 -8.74
CA SER A 177 13.83 -2.53 -9.56
C SER A 177 12.61 -2.60 -10.48
N GLY A 178 12.03 -1.43 -10.81
CA GLY A 178 10.82 -1.36 -11.62
C GLY A 178 9.55 -1.59 -10.80
N PRO A 179 8.44 -2.00 -11.43
CA PRO A 179 7.14 -2.11 -10.76
C PRO A 179 7.12 -3.18 -9.66
N VAL A 180 6.60 -2.82 -8.48
CA VAL A 180 6.47 -3.72 -7.32
C VAL A 180 5.07 -3.80 -6.74
N MET A 181 4.24 -2.71 -6.90
CA MET A 181 2.82 -2.71 -6.56
C MET A 181 2.02 -2.16 -7.74
N ALA A 182 0.76 -2.57 -7.89
CA ALA A 182 -0.06 -2.21 -9.04
C ALA A 182 -0.78 -0.87 -8.87
N ALA A 183 -1.13 -0.22 -9.98
CA ALA A 183 -2.17 0.79 -9.97
C ALA A 183 -3.50 0.19 -9.49
N ALA A 184 -4.29 0.99 -8.78
CA ALA A 184 -5.52 0.54 -8.14
C ALA A 184 -6.68 1.48 -8.48
N ASP A 185 -7.34 1.22 -9.62
CA ASP A 185 -8.44 2.03 -10.11
C ASP A 185 -9.81 1.42 -9.78
N LEU A 186 -10.80 2.28 -9.69
CA LEU A 186 -12.21 1.91 -9.53
C LEU A 186 -13.00 2.31 -10.78
N PHE A 187 -14.09 1.60 -11.05
CA PHE A 187 -15.00 2.01 -12.11
C PHE A 187 -16.44 1.60 -11.80
N THR A 188 -17.37 2.44 -12.28
CA THR A 188 -18.80 2.16 -12.27
C THR A 188 -19.35 2.22 -13.71
N ILE A 189 -20.07 1.17 -14.11
CA ILE A 189 -20.72 1.11 -15.43
C ILE A 189 -22.22 1.08 -15.18
N THR A 190 -22.93 2.08 -15.73
CA THR A 190 -24.38 2.13 -15.71
C THR A 190 -24.93 1.78 -17.08
N ILE A 191 -25.79 0.79 -17.13
CA ILE A 191 -26.46 0.28 -18.35
C ILE A 191 -27.93 0.63 -18.25
N LYS A 192 -28.39 1.54 -19.11
CA LYS A 192 -29.81 1.90 -19.23
C LYS A 192 -30.39 1.30 -20.51
N GLY A 193 -31.40 0.52 -20.33
CA GLY A 193 -32.19 -0.10 -21.37
C GLY A 193 -33.61 0.45 -21.43
N LYS A 194 -34.57 -0.43 -21.77
CA LYS A 194 -35.99 -0.13 -21.78
C LYS A 194 -36.74 -1.31 -21.20
N GLY A 195 -37.31 -1.13 -20.00
CA GLY A 195 -38.05 -2.15 -19.29
C GLY A 195 -39.39 -2.51 -19.94
N GLY A 196 -39.96 -3.64 -19.47
CA GLY A 196 -41.27 -4.10 -19.94
C GLY A 196 -41.66 -5.46 -19.36
N HIS A 197 -42.73 -6.01 -19.90
CA HIS A 197 -43.24 -7.31 -19.48
C HIS A 197 -42.34 -8.43 -20.03
N GLY A 198 -41.93 -9.37 -19.19
CA GLY A 198 -41.03 -10.49 -19.55
C GLY A 198 -41.50 -11.35 -20.73
N ALA A 199 -42.81 -11.39 -21.02
CA ALA A 199 -43.38 -12.13 -22.15
C ALA A 199 -43.41 -11.31 -23.47
N THR A 200 -43.06 -10.00 -23.44
CA THR A 200 -43.07 -9.12 -24.63
C THR A 200 -41.72 -8.41 -24.87
N PRO A 201 -40.59 -9.17 -24.99
CA PRO A 201 -39.25 -8.61 -25.03
C PRO A 201 -38.97 -7.77 -26.29
N HIS A 202 -39.67 -7.97 -27.38
CA HIS A 202 -39.45 -7.32 -28.68
C HIS A 202 -39.67 -5.78 -28.65
N GLY A 203 -40.35 -5.28 -27.62
CA GLY A 203 -40.55 -3.82 -27.42
C GLY A 203 -39.60 -3.18 -26.40
N THR A 204 -38.59 -3.94 -25.92
CA THR A 204 -37.71 -3.57 -24.79
C THR A 204 -36.24 -3.58 -25.19
N VAL A 205 -35.40 -3.12 -24.28
CA VAL A 205 -33.93 -3.32 -24.28
C VAL A 205 -33.56 -3.84 -22.90
N ASP A 206 -33.23 -5.12 -22.82
CA ASP A 206 -33.00 -5.82 -21.54
C ASP A 206 -31.63 -5.49 -20.97
N ALA A 207 -31.58 -4.65 -19.94
CA ALA A 207 -30.34 -4.24 -19.32
C ALA A 207 -29.59 -5.39 -18.65
N VAL A 208 -30.28 -6.46 -18.19
CA VAL A 208 -29.64 -7.65 -17.61
C VAL A 208 -28.93 -8.45 -18.70
N VAL A 209 -29.53 -8.63 -19.86
CA VAL A 209 -28.88 -9.30 -21.01
C VAL A 209 -27.68 -8.49 -21.46
N VAL A 210 -27.82 -7.16 -21.64
CA VAL A 210 -26.71 -6.29 -22.03
C VAL A 210 -25.56 -6.37 -21.02
N SER A 211 -25.85 -6.37 -19.72
CA SER A 211 -24.81 -6.45 -18.68
C SER A 211 -23.99 -7.73 -18.76
N SER A 212 -24.60 -8.85 -19.13
CA SER A 212 -23.88 -10.12 -19.33
C SER A 212 -22.85 -10.02 -20.47
N HIS A 213 -23.20 -9.37 -21.57
CA HIS A 213 -22.28 -9.10 -22.69
C HIS A 213 -21.17 -8.12 -22.30
N VAL A 214 -21.47 -7.09 -21.52
CA VAL A 214 -20.47 -6.15 -20.98
C VAL A 214 -19.46 -6.91 -20.15
N ILE A 215 -19.90 -7.72 -19.19
CA ILE A 215 -19.02 -8.49 -18.31
C ILE A 215 -18.07 -9.39 -19.13
N LEU A 216 -18.60 -10.15 -20.07
CA LEU A 216 -17.81 -11.06 -20.92
C LEU A 216 -16.83 -10.31 -21.83
N ALA A 217 -17.27 -9.23 -22.46
CA ALA A 217 -16.43 -8.45 -23.36
C ALA A 217 -15.27 -7.78 -22.65
N LEU A 218 -15.46 -7.25 -21.44
CA LEU A 218 -14.39 -6.63 -20.65
C LEU A 218 -13.27 -7.63 -20.28
N GLN A 219 -13.57 -8.94 -20.14
CA GLN A 219 -12.53 -9.95 -19.89
C GLN A 219 -11.54 -10.05 -21.06
N THR A 220 -11.92 -9.64 -22.27
CA THR A 220 -11.04 -9.64 -23.44
C THR A 220 -9.89 -8.62 -23.32
N ILE A 221 -10.02 -7.62 -22.48
CA ILE A 221 -8.94 -6.65 -22.20
C ILE A 221 -7.72 -7.41 -21.67
N VAL A 222 -7.90 -8.20 -20.63
CA VAL A 222 -6.84 -9.00 -20.02
C VAL A 222 -6.39 -10.11 -20.97
N SER A 223 -7.33 -10.87 -21.52
CA SER A 223 -7.01 -12.10 -22.28
C SER A 223 -6.56 -11.86 -23.72
N ARG A 224 -6.85 -10.70 -24.33
CA ARG A 224 -6.61 -10.44 -25.78
C ARG A 224 -5.92 -9.12 -26.09
N ASN A 225 -5.90 -8.14 -25.16
CA ASN A 225 -5.29 -6.84 -25.42
C ASN A 225 -4.01 -6.62 -24.60
N THR A 226 -3.91 -7.19 -23.40
CA THR A 226 -2.68 -7.14 -22.58
C THR A 226 -1.62 -8.09 -23.14
N ASN A 227 -0.35 -7.66 -23.14
CA ASN A 227 0.76 -8.55 -23.46
C ASN A 227 0.77 -9.73 -22.45
N PRO A 228 0.82 -11.01 -22.90
CA PRO A 228 0.80 -12.16 -21.98
C PRO A 228 1.94 -12.21 -20.93
N LEU A 229 3.01 -11.46 -21.13
CA LEU A 229 4.12 -11.33 -20.17
C LEU A 229 3.93 -10.19 -19.17
N GLU A 230 2.84 -9.45 -19.26
CA GLU A 230 2.50 -8.33 -18.38
C GLU A 230 1.21 -8.64 -17.60
N SER A 231 1.16 -8.25 -16.32
CA SER A 231 0.00 -8.53 -15.48
C SER A 231 -0.97 -7.37 -15.45
N THR A 232 -2.25 -7.68 -15.68
CA THR A 232 -3.39 -6.77 -15.49
C THR A 232 -4.56 -7.51 -14.89
N VAL A 233 -5.44 -6.78 -14.19
CA VAL A 233 -6.69 -7.32 -13.63
C VAL A 233 -7.84 -6.38 -14.00
N VAL A 234 -8.96 -6.94 -14.44
CA VAL A 234 -10.25 -6.26 -14.58
C VAL A 234 -11.30 -7.13 -13.89
N THR A 235 -11.80 -6.66 -12.76
CA THR A 235 -12.78 -7.39 -11.95
C THR A 235 -14.05 -6.56 -11.80
N ILE A 236 -15.21 -7.19 -12.08
CA ILE A 236 -16.52 -6.68 -11.69
C ILE A 236 -16.89 -7.41 -10.40
N GLY A 237 -16.87 -6.68 -9.30
CA GLY A 237 -17.11 -7.22 -7.95
C GLY A 237 -18.56 -7.12 -7.51
N LYS A 238 -19.36 -6.24 -8.15
CA LYS A 238 -20.73 -6.00 -7.75
C LYS A 238 -21.64 -5.75 -8.96
N ILE A 239 -22.83 -6.35 -8.93
CA ILE A 239 -23.87 -6.14 -9.92
C ILE A 239 -25.20 -5.89 -9.22
N ASN A 240 -25.89 -4.83 -9.61
CA ASN A 240 -27.21 -4.48 -9.13
C ASN A 240 -28.16 -4.24 -10.31
N GLY A 241 -29.29 -4.93 -10.36
CA GLY A 241 -30.29 -4.74 -11.38
C GLY A 241 -31.43 -5.75 -11.28
N GLY A 242 -32.54 -5.43 -11.92
CA GLY A 242 -33.75 -6.26 -11.88
C GLY A 242 -34.72 -5.93 -10.76
N TYR A 243 -35.98 -6.32 -10.93
CA TYR A 243 -37.06 -6.01 -10.00
C TYR A 243 -37.82 -7.27 -9.58
N ASN A 244 -38.27 -8.06 -10.57
CA ASN A 244 -39.04 -9.29 -10.37
C ASN A 244 -38.84 -10.22 -11.56
N PHE A 245 -39.10 -11.53 -11.39
CA PHE A 245 -38.87 -12.56 -12.40
C PHE A 245 -39.60 -12.36 -13.75
N ASN A 246 -40.68 -11.60 -13.78
CA ASN A 246 -41.48 -11.33 -14.97
C ASN A 246 -41.38 -9.88 -15.50
N ILE A 247 -40.42 -9.12 -15.02
CA ILE A 247 -40.16 -7.71 -15.42
C ILE A 247 -38.78 -7.64 -16.06
N ILE A 248 -38.70 -7.15 -17.31
CA ILE A 248 -37.44 -6.81 -17.94
C ILE A 248 -36.90 -5.53 -17.30
N ALA A 249 -35.69 -5.60 -16.78
CA ALA A 249 -35.03 -4.47 -16.15
C ALA A 249 -34.62 -3.39 -17.17
N ASP A 250 -34.85 -2.15 -16.81
CA ASP A 250 -34.42 -0.97 -17.58
C ASP A 250 -33.08 -0.41 -17.11
N ASN A 251 -32.54 -0.89 -16.01
CA ASN A 251 -31.26 -0.41 -15.46
C ASN A 251 -30.48 -1.53 -14.77
N VAL A 252 -29.15 -1.54 -15.01
CA VAL A 252 -28.17 -2.36 -14.28
C VAL A 252 -26.93 -1.50 -13.99
N VAL A 253 -26.39 -1.62 -12.78
CA VAL A 253 -25.15 -0.98 -12.35
C VAL A 253 -24.11 -2.05 -12.03
N LEU A 254 -22.93 -1.93 -12.61
CA LEU A 254 -21.75 -2.76 -12.36
C LEU A 254 -20.69 -1.92 -11.68
N GLU A 255 -20.11 -2.40 -10.58
CA GLU A 255 -18.99 -1.75 -9.90
C GLU A 255 -17.79 -2.70 -9.92
N GLY A 256 -16.61 -2.15 -10.19
CA GLY A 256 -15.42 -2.98 -10.36
C GLY A 256 -14.12 -2.25 -10.11
N THR A 257 -13.02 -2.99 -10.29
CA THR A 257 -11.67 -2.48 -10.11
C THR A 257 -10.76 -2.93 -11.25
N ALA A 258 -9.81 -2.07 -11.61
CA ALA A 258 -8.74 -2.36 -12.55
C ALA A 258 -7.37 -2.26 -11.86
N ARG A 259 -6.44 -3.17 -12.22
CA ARG A 259 -5.08 -3.21 -11.71
C ARG A 259 -4.09 -3.32 -12.86
N ALA A 260 -2.97 -2.62 -12.77
CA ALA A 260 -1.89 -2.71 -13.75
C ALA A 260 -0.54 -2.35 -13.11
N TYR A 261 0.54 -3.05 -13.47
CA TYR A 261 1.90 -2.74 -13.01
C TYR A 261 2.56 -1.57 -13.75
N THR A 262 1.99 -1.13 -14.88
CA THR A 262 2.55 -0.04 -15.67
C THR A 262 1.47 0.96 -16.06
N GLU A 263 1.84 2.24 -16.13
CA GLU A 263 0.93 3.29 -16.60
C GLU A 263 0.43 3.02 -18.03
N LYS A 264 1.28 2.45 -18.89
CA LYS A 264 0.89 2.01 -20.24
C LYS A 264 -0.31 1.06 -20.22
N ASN A 265 -0.26 0.02 -19.37
CA ASN A 265 -1.35 -0.95 -19.26
C ASN A 265 -2.58 -0.38 -18.55
N ARG A 266 -2.39 0.53 -17.59
CA ARG A 266 -3.47 1.29 -16.97
C ARG A 266 -4.27 2.06 -18.02
N GLN A 267 -3.59 2.81 -18.88
CA GLN A 267 -4.22 3.57 -19.98
C GLN A 267 -4.83 2.64 -21.06
N LEU A 268 -4.20 1.50 -21.34
CA LEU A 268 -4.77 0.49 -22.24
C LEU A 268 -6.12 0.00 -21.70
N ILE A 269 -6.22 -0.37 -20.41
CA ILE A 269 -7.48 -0.83 -19.81
C ILE A 269 -8.55 0.25 -19.97
N LYS A 270 -8.26 1.48 -19.58
CA LYS A 270 -9.20 2.61 -19.62
C LYS A 270 -9.72 2.86 -21.04
N THR A 271 -8.82 2.90 -22.01
CA THR A 271 -9.16 3.10 -23.42
C THR A 271 -10.03 1.96 -23.95
N ARG A 272 -9.63 0.71 -23.70
CA ARG A 272 -10.37 -0.46 -24.18
C ARG A 272 -11.76 -0.60 -23.55
N MET A 273 -11.91 -0.22 -22.28
CA MET A 273 -13.23 -0.17 -21.64
C MET A 273 -14.16 0.77 -22.40
N HIS A 274 -13.73 2.01 -22.66
CA HIS A 274 -14.52 2.97 -23.41
C HIS A 274 -14.92 2.46 -24.79
N GLU A 275 -13.98 1.88 -25.55
CA GLU A 275 -14.24 1.37 -26.89
C GLU A 275 -15.23 0.20 -26.90
N ILE A 276 -15.04 -0.75 -25.99
CA ILE A 276 -15.92 -1.93 -25.86
C ILE A 276 -17.34 -1.50 -25.48
N LEU A 277 -17.48 -0.62 -24.49
CA LEU A 277 -18.78 -0.14 -24.01
C LEU A 277 -19.51 0.68 -25.09
N THR A 278 -18.79 1.50 -25.84
CA THR A 278 -19.35 2.22 -26.99
C THR A 278 -19.87 1.26 -28.06
N GLY A 279 -19.09 0.23 -28.40
CA GLY A 279 -19.50 -0.79 -29.36
C GLY A 279 -20.75 -1.57 -28.92
N LEU A 280 -20.82 -1.96 -27.65
CA LEU A 280 -21.98 -2.67 -27.09
C LEU A 280 -23.21 -1.75 -26.99
N SER A 281 -23.05 -0.48 -26.64
CA SER A 281 -24.13 0.52 -26.62
C SER A 281 -24.83 0.57 -27.99
N ILE A 282 -24.07 0.63 -29.07
CA ILE A 282 -24.59 0.64 -30.45
C ILE A 282 -25.25 -0.70 -30.78
N ALA A 283 -24.56 -1.81 -30.50
CA ALA A 283 -25.02 -3.15 -30.87
C ALA A 283 -26.35 -3.55 -30.20
N PHE A 284 -26.57 -3.12 -28.96
CA PHE A 284 -27.76 -3.45 -28.16
C PHE A 284 -28.79 -2.32 -28.09
N ASN A 285 -28.53 -1.18 -28.71
CA ASN A 285 -29.37 0.03 -28.60
C ASN A 285 -29.67 0.39 -27.13
N ALA A 286 -28.63 0.29 -26.26
CA ALA A 286 -28.67 0.64 -24.85
C ALA A 286 -27.82 1.88 -24.59
N GLU A 287 -28.14 2.69 -23.58
CA GLU A 287 -27.26 3.73 -23.09
C GLU A 287 -26.29 3.13 -22.06
N ILE A 288 -24.97 3.15 -22.35
CA ILE A 288 -23.95 2.63 -21.43
C ILE A 288 -22.98 3.75 -21.08
N SER A 289 -22.88 4.09 -19.80
CA SER A 289 -21.92 5.08 -19.28
C SER A 289 -20.87 4.43 -18.40
N LEU A 290 -19.66 4.99 -18.42
CA LEU A 290 -18.52 4.60 -17.60
C LEU A 290 -18.06 5.80 -16.78
N GLU A 291 -18.08 5.64 -15.46
CA GLU A 291 -17.37 6.48 -14.51
C GLU A 291 -16.10 5.72 -14.10
N TYR A 292 -14.94 6.31 -14.34
CA TYR A 292 -13.63 5.69 -14.06
C TYR A 292 -12.83 6.61 -13.16
N GLU A 293 -12.48 6.11 -11.98
CA GLU A 293 -11.70 6.81 -10.98
C GLU A 293 -10.26 6.31 -11.00
N ASP A 294 -9.35 7.22 -11.34
CA ASP A 294 -7.92 6.96 -11.25
C ASP A 294 -7.52 6.96 -9.76
N GLY A 295 -7.23 5.78 -9.21
CA GLY A 295 -6.71 5.60 -7.86
C GLY A 295 -5.19 5.70 -7.80
N TYR A 296 -4.53 4.87 -6.98
CA TYR A 296 -3.08 4.91 -6.84
C TYR A 296 -2.38 4.54 -8.14
N PRO A 297 -1.33 5.28 -8.55
CA PRO A 297 -0.49 4.85 -9.67
C PRO A 297 0.33 3.60 -9.30
N PRO A 298 0.97 2.93 -10.27
CA PRO A 298 1.88 1.83 -9.97
C PRO A 298 3.04 2.31 -9.10
N THR A 299 3.44 1.52 -8.10
CA THR A 299 4.67 1.77 -7.34
C THR A 299 5.86 1.23 -8.14
N VAL A 300 6.72 2.12 -8.57
CA VAL A 300 7.85 1.80 -9.44
C VAL A 300 9.16 2.19 -8.75
N ASN A 301 9.97 1.21 -8.39
CA ASN A 301 11.26 1.44 -7.76
C ASN A 301 12.29 1.96 -8.76
N ASP A 302 13.00 3.03 -8.37
CA ASP A 302 14.20 3.47 -9.08
C ASP A 302 15.28 2.38 -9.03
N LYS A 303 15.95 2.14 -10.16
CA LYS A 303 16.94 1.09 -10.27
C LYS A 303 18.12 1.26 -9.31
N SER A 304 18.67 2.47 -9.24
CA SER A 304 19.82 2.76 -8.38
C SER A 304 19.45 2.66 -6.90
N CYS A 305 18.25 3.16 -6.52
CA CYS A 305 17.75 3.05 -5.16
C CYS A 305 17.52 1.58 -4.74
N ALA A 306 16.95 0.76 -5.62
CA ALA A 306 16.75 -0.66 -5.37
C ALA A 306 18.09 -1.42 -5.24
N GLU A 307 19.07 -1.15 -6.09
CA GLU A 307 20.43 -1.77 -6.00
C GLU A 307 21.13 -1.42 -4.68
N LYS A 308 21.09 -0.15 -4.26
CA LYS A 308 21.65 0.30 -2.98
C LYS A 308 20.98 -0.39 -1.78
N LEU A 309 19.65 -0.46 -1.78
CA LEU A 309 18.90 -1.09 -0.69
C LEU A 309 19.17 -2.60 -0.65
N LEU A 310 19.16 -3.28 -1.79
CA LEU A 310 19.48 -4.70 -1.89
C LEU A 310 20.86 -5.03 -1.33
N HIS A 311 21.85 -4.17 -1.60
CA HIS A 311 23.19 -4.30 -1.03
C HIS A 311 23.17 -4.27 0.50
N SER A 312 22.49 -3.30 1.09
CA SER A 312 22.36 -3.17 2.56
C SER A 312 21.55 -4.32 3.16
N ALA A 313 20.44 -4.72 2.52
CA ALA A 313 19.64 -5.86 2.94
C ALA A 313 20.45 -7.17 2.96
N THR A 314 21.31 -7.38 1.96
CA THR A 314 22.18 -8.57 1.89
C THR A 314 23.14 -8.66 3.09
N LYS A 315 23.59 -7.53 3.63
CA LYS A 315 24.43 -7.52 4.85
C LYS A 315 23.68 -8.03 6.09
N ILE A 316 22.35 -7.83 6.13
CA ILE A 316 21.51 -8.22 7.27
C ILE A 316 21.00 -9.66 7.13
N VAL A 317 20.43 -10.01 5.98
CA VAL A 317 19.75 -11.30 5.80
C VAL A 317 20.50 -12.28 4.89
N GLY A 318 21.66 -11.90 4.36
CA GLY A 318 22.46 -12.75 3.47
C GLY A 318 21.66 -13.25 2.28
N ALA A 319 21.58 -14.56 2.11
CA ALA A 319 20.81 -15.21 1.04
C ALA A 319 19.28 -15.03 1.16
N GLY A 320 18.78 -14.42 2.23
CA GLY A 320 17.38 -14.05 2.39
C GLY A 320 16.97 -12.78 1.62
N ALA A 321 17.96 -12.03 1.08
CA ALA A 321 17.70 -10.88 0.21
C ALA A 321 17.50 -11.33 -1.24
N GLY A 322 16.41 -10.90 -1.87
CA GLY A 322 16.08 -11.30 -3.22
C GLY A 322 14.83 -10.64 -3.77
N GLU A 323 14.21 -11.24 -4.79
CA GLU A 323 12.99 -10.75 -5.39
C GLU A 323 11.79 -10.90 -4.43
N PRO A 324 10.85 -9.93 -4.39
CA PRO A 324 9.67 -10.02 -3.54
C PRO A 324 8.63 -10.97 -4.12
N TYR A 325 7.75 -11.49 -3.24
CA TYR A 325 6.46 -11.99 -3.68
C TYR A 325 5.60 -10.81 -4.14
N LEU A 326 5.30 -10.76 -5.42
CA LEU A 326 4.52 -9.68 -6.03
C LEU A 326 3.02 -9.94 -5.89
N SER A 327 2.25 -8.89 -5.61
CA SER A 327 0.80 -8.92 -5.61
C SER A 327 0.23 -7.76 -6.43
N MET A 328 -1.01 -7.87 -6.87
CA MET A 328 -1.70 -6.77 -7.57
C MET A 328 -2.34 -5.76 -6.59
N GLY A 329 -1.84 -5.69 -5.35
CA GLY A 329 -2.19 -4.66 -4.38
C GLY A 329 -1.76 -3.27 -4.85
N GLY A 330 -2.48 -2.24 -4.39
CA GLY A 330 -2.09 -0.84 -4.54
C GLY A 330 -1.33 -0.35 -3.31
N GLU A 331 -0.55 0.71 -3.48
CA GLU A 331 0.22 1.34 -2.40
C GLU A 331 0.46 2.82 -2.76
N ASP A 332 0.07 3.73 -1.88
CA ASP A 332 0.14 5.17 -2.15
C ASP A 332 1.55 5.77 -2.01
N PHE A 333 2.55 4.99 -1.52
CA PHE A 333 3.96 5.31 -1.67
C PHE A 333 4.33 5.62 -3.13
N SER A 334 3.56 5.11 -4.06
CA SER A 334 3.66 5.41 -5.49
C SER A 334 3.65 6.90 -5.82
N TYR A 335 2.92 7.71 -5.06
CA TYR A 335 2.94 9.17 -5.24
C TYR A 335 4.32 9.76 -4.91
N PHE A 336 4.96 9.31 -3.83
CA PHE A 336 6.32 9.72 -3.49
C PHE A 336 7.33 9.27 -4.54
N ALA A 337 7.22 8.02 -5.01
CA ALA A 337 8.13 7.43 -6.00
C ALA A 337 7.99 8.09 -7.38
N ASN A 338 6.86 8.71 -7.69
CA ASN A 338 6.67 9.51 -8.90
C ASN A 338 7.36 10.88 -8.83
N GLU A 339 7.55 11.42 -7.62
CA GLU A 339 8.15 12.76 -7.41
C GLU A 339 9.66 12.69 -7.12
N LYS A 340 10.12 11.59 -6.53
CA LYS A 340 11.53 11.41 -6.11
C LYS A 340 12.00 9.99 -6.44
N PRO A 341 13.29 9.82 -6.79
CA PRO A 341 13.89 8.49 -6.84
C PRO A 341 13.66 7.78 -5.50
N GLY A 342 13.16 6.55 -5.55
CA GLY A 342 12.85 5.83 -4.32
C GLY A 342 12.79 4.32 -4.49
N CYS A 343 12.69 3.64 -3.37
CA CYS A 343 12.52 2.19 -3.33
C CYS A 343 11.54 1.80 -2.24
N PHE A 344 10.53 1.03 -2.61
CA PHE A 344 9.63 0.33 -1.72
C PHE A 344 10.03 -1.14 -1.66
N PHE A 345 10.20 -1.70 -0.47
CA PHE A 345 10.68 -3.05 -0.29
C PHE A 345 9.83 -3.84 0.72
N PHE A 346 9.99 -5.15 0.72
CA PHE A 346 9.13 -6.05 1.48
C PHE A 346 9.95 -6.82 2.53
N ILE A 347 9.43 -6.87 3.75
CA ILE A 347 10.03 -7.56 4.89
C ILE A 347 9.19 -8.79 5.18
N GLY A 348 9.73 -9.98 4.95
CA GLY A 348 9.05 -11.23 5.27
C GLY A 348 8.67 -11.28 6.75
N SER A 349 7.37 -11.35 7.02
CA SER A 349 6.78 -11.29 8.35
C SER A 349 5.77 -12.40 8.64
N SER A 350 5.68 -13.41 7.77
CA SER A 350 4.80 -14.56 8.02
C SER A 350 5.08 -15.13 9.40
N PRO A 351 4.03 -15.35 10.23
CA PRO A 351 4.21 -15.91 11.57
C PRO A 351 4.98 -17.22 11.53
N LYS A 352 5.79 -17.44 12.56
CA LYS A 352 6.61 -18.65 12.68
C LYS A 352 5.71 -19.89 12.71
N ASP A 353 6.14 -20.94 12.05
CA ASP A 353 5.43 -22.21 11.92
C ASP A 353 4.11 -22.13 11.11
N GLN A 354 3.90 -21.05 10.39
CA GLN A 354 2.80 -20.90 9.42
C GLN A 354 3.35 -20.80 8.00
N GLU A 355 2.59 -21.35 7.04
CA GLU A 355 2.89 -21.13 5.63
C GLU A 355 2.58 -19.68 5.23
N PRO A 356 3.41 -19.05 4.40
CA PRO A 356 3.05 -17.78 3.78
C PRO A 356 1.66 -17.85 3.15
N LEU A 357 0.86 -16.79 3.25
CA LEU A 357 -0.54 -16.71 2.82
C LEU A 357 -1.57 -17.35 3.78
N SER A 358 -1.18 -18.00 4.86
CA SER A 358 -2.16 -18.55 5.83
C SER A 358 -2.89 -17.45 6.61
N THR A 359 -2.21 -16.33 6.86
CA THR A 359 -2.76 -15.12 7.48
C THR A 359 -2.52 -13.91 6.55
N PRO A 360 -3.31 -13.79 5.46
CA PRO A 360 -3.13 -12.71 4.50
C PRO A 360 -3.43 -11.35 5.14
N HIS A 361 -2.86 -10.31 4.56
CA HIS A 361 -3.23 -8.94 4.90
C HIS A 361 -4.75 -8.74 4.77
N HIS A 362 -5.32 -7.81 5.53
CA HIS A 362 -6.74 -7.48 5.56
C HIS A 362 -7.66 -8.60 6.08
N CYS A 363 -7.14 -9.60 6.78
CA CYS A 363 -7.97 -10.60 7.44
C CYS A 363 -8.09 -10.35 8.96
N SER A 364 -9.20 -10.79 9.56
CA SER A 364 -9.51 -10.60 10.99
C SER A 364 -8.58 -11.35 11.96
N HIS A 365 -7.73 -12.24 11.45
CA HIS A 365 -6.74 -13.01 12.22
C HIS A 365 -5.30 -12.64 11.80
N PHE A 366 -5.11 -11.50 11.13
CA PHE A 366 -3.79 -11.06 10.72
C PHE A 366 -2.89 -10.85 11.94
N ASP A 367 -1.70 -11.40 11.88
CA ASP A 367 -0.60 -11.14 12.81
C ASP A 367 0.73 -11.38 12.11
N ILE A 368 1.82 -10.97 12.74
CA ILE A 368 3.17 -11.01 12.17
C ILE A 368 4.14 -11.73 13.12
N ASP A 369 5.22 -12.27 12.60
CA ASP A 369 6.40 -12.57 13.43
C ASP A 369 7.07 -11.26 13.85
N GLU A 370 6.97 -10.88 15.13
CA GLU A 370 7.50 -9.61 15.63
C GLU A 370 9.04 -9.48 15.50
N ASN A 371 9.77 -10.59 15.28
CA ASN A 371 11.19 -10.50 14.97
C ASN A 371 11.46 -9.87 13.58
N ALA A 372 10.49 -9.84 12.69
CA ALA A 372 10.57 -9.13 11.42
C ALA A 372 10.82 -7.62 11.62
N LEU A 373 10.31 -7.05 12.73
CA LEU A 373 10.56 -5.66 13.11
C LEU A 373 12.04 -5.36 13.29
N LEU A 374 12.78 -6.29 13.88
CA LEU A 374 14.22 -6.14 14.10
C LEU A 374 15.01 -6.24 12.81
N VAL A 375 14.55 -7.11 11.89
CA VAL A 375 15.13 -7.26 10.55
C VAL A 375 14.94 -5.97 9.76
N GLY A 376 13.71 -5.47 9.64
CA GLY A 376 13.39 -4.24 8.89
C GLY A 376 14.11 -3.01 9.45
N SER A 377 14.10 -2.84 10.78
CA SER A 377 14.84 -1.77 11.45
C SER A 377 16.34 -1.84 11.17
N SER A 378 16.94 -3.05 11.19
CA SER A 378 18.37 -3.25 10.91
C SER A 378 18.70 -2.94 9.47
N VAL A 379 17.83 -3.27 8.52
CA VAL A 379 18.01 -2.93 7.09
C VAL A 379 18.03 -1.42 6.91
N PHE A 380 17.09 -0.67 7.49
CA PHE A 380 17.07 0.79 7.41
C PHE A 380 18.31 1.43 8.07
N VAL A 381 18.70 0.98 9.26
CA VAL A 381 19.93 1.50 9.92
C VAL A 381 21.16 1.21 9.08
N GLN A 382 21.32 -0.03 8.58
CA GLN A 382 22.44 -0.39 7.72
C GLN A 382 22.45 0.41 6.43
N PHE A 383 21.26 0.63 5.83
CA PHE A 383 21.13 1.43 4.61
C PHE A 383 21.58 2.88 4.82
N ILE A 384 21.13 3.53 5.90
CA ILE A 384 21.57 4.91 6.21
C ILE A 384 23.10 4.95 6.48
N ARG A 385 23.65 3.96 7.16
CA ARG A 385 25.12 3.83 7.36
C ARG A 385 25.86 3.73 6.03
N ASP A 386 25.37 2.90 5.12
CA ASP A 386 26.01 2.71 3.82
C ASP A 386 25.93 3.93 2.89
N GLN A 387 24.95 4.82 3.09
CA GLN A 387 24.73 5.99 2.26
C GLN A 387 25.26 7.31 2.84
N LEU A 388 25.28 7.42 4.17
CA LEU A 388 25.54 8.71 4.84
C LEU A 388 26.65 8.63 5.91
N ILE A 389 27.24 7.47 6.19
CA ILE A 389 28.39 7.29 7.10
C ILE A 389 29.57 6.71 6.36
#